data_fa45b83a30ed894a91c438aa0c84b17c
#
_entry.id   fa45b83a30ed894a91c438aa0c84b17c
#
_cell.length_a   1.000
_cell.length_b   1.000
_cell.length_c   1.000
_cell.angle_alpha   90.00
_cell.angle_beta   90.00
_cell.angle_gamma   90.00
#
_symmetry.space_group_name_H-M   'P 1'
#
loop_
_entity.id
_entity.type
_entity.pdbx_description
1 polymer ?
#
loop_
_entity_poly.entity_id
_entity_poly.type
_entity_poly.pdbx_seq_one_letter_code
_entity_poly.pdbx_strand_id
1 'polypeptide(L)'
;NIDVLLIDDIQFIAGKDRIQEEFFHTFNTLREDRRQIIISSDKPPRDIEFLEDRLKSRFEWGLLADISCPDYETRLAILRKKAQDESIIIDDSILSDIATKIDSNIRELEGVFNKIVARASLTHSPITIELAENIINEFKYESEKVISSDFIKETIAKYFSIDKDDLTGSKRSNDIAFPRQIAMYLCREVAGMSFPQIGLEFGNSCLLYTSPSPRDA
;
A
#
# COMPACT_ATOMS: atom_id res chain seq x y z
N ASN A 1 33.36 4.98 -13.17
CA ASN A 1 32.97 6.40 -13.05
C ASN A 1 31.47 6.52 -13.34
N ILE A 2 30.74 7.01 -12.38
CA ILE A 2 29.31 7.36 -12.54
C ILE A 2 29.17 8.85 -12.25
N ASP A 3 28.30 9.56 -12.97
CA ASP A 3 28.06 10.98 -12.78
C ASP A 3 26.85 11.25 -11.90
N VAL A 4 25.88 10.32 -11.92
CA VAL A 4 24.65 10.38 -11.12
C VAL A 4 24.36 9.01 -10.53
N LEU A 5 24.03 8.96 -9.25
CA LEU A 5 23.47 7.79 -8.57
C LEU A 5 21.99 8.03 -8.28
N LEU A 6 21.14 7.18 -8.81
CA LEU A 6 19.68 7.17 -8.54
C LEU A 6 19.37 5.94 -7.70
N ILE A 7 18.71 6.15 -6.57
CA ILE A 7 18.23 5.05 -5.71
C ILE A 7 16.76 5.26 -5.44
N ASP A 8 16.00 4.26 -5.82
CA ASP A 8 14.56 4.21 -5.55
C ASP A 8 14.29 3.39 -4.29
N ASP A 9 13.34 3.86 -3.49
CA ASP A 9 12.86 3.16 -2.30
C ASP A 9 13.97 2.81 -1.28
N ILE A 10 14.73 3.82 -0.84
CA ILE A 10 15.86 3.63 0.10
C ILE A 10 15.45 2.96 1.41
N GLN A 11 14.17 3.04 1.82
CA GLN A 11 13.69 2.40 3.04
C GLN A 11 13.92 0.87 3.04
N PHE A 12 14.10 0.25 1.89
CA PHE A 12 14.38 -1.20 1.80
C PHE A 12 15.76 -1.62 2.31
N ILE A 13 16.68 -0.67 2.55
CA ILE A 13 17.95 -0.99 3.22
C ILE A 13 17.83 -0.99 4.75
N ALA A 14 16.74 -0.48 5.30
CA ALA A 14 16.52 -0.41 6.73
C ALA A 14 16.59 -1.80 7.38
N GLY A 15 17.25 -1.90 8.54
CA GLY A 15 17.48 -3.17 9.24
C GLY A 15 18.52 -4.11 8.59
N LYS A 16 19.21 -3.67 7.53
CA LYS A 16 20.26 -4.44 6.85
C LYS A 16 21.62 -3.79 7.06
N ASP A 17 22.20 -3.95 8.24
CA ASP A 17 23.39 -3.22 8.70
C ASP A 17 24.54 -3.25 7.69
N ARG A 18 24.85 -4.42 7.14
CA ARG A 18 25.94 -4.56 6.15
C ARG A 18 25.68 -3.75 4.88
N ILE A 19 24.42 -3.71 4.40
CA ILE A 19 24.05 -2.95 3.21
C ILE A 19 24.09 -1.45 3.52
N GLN A 20 23.66 -1.04 4.71
CA GLN A 20 23.75 0.36 5.14
C GLN A 20 25.19 0.83 5.25
N GLU A 21 26.10 -0.01 5.74
CA GLU A 21 27.54 0.31 5.82
C GLU A 21 28.14 0.50 4.43
N GLU A 22 27.95 -0.43 3.50
CA GLU A 22 28.43 -0.32 2.12
C GLU A 22 27.85 0.90 1.40
N PHE A 23 26.56 1.15 1.61
CA PHE A 23 25.90 2.31 1.05
C PHE A 23 26.48 3.61 1.61
N PHE A 24 26.76 3.67 2.92
CA PHE A 24 27.34 4.82 3.57
C PHE A 24 28.72 5.16 2.96
N HIS A 25 29.56 4.16 2.70
CA HIS A 25 30.87 4.36 2.04
C HIS A 25 30.70 4.86 0.61
N THR A 26 29.79 4.26 -0.16
CA THR A 26 29.48 4.68 -1.52
C THR A 26 28.98 6.11 -1.57
N PHE A 27 28.06 6.47 -0.68
CA PHE A 27 27.51 7.82 -0.56
C PHE A 27 28.60 8.85 -0.29
N ASN A 28 29.52 8.58 0.66
CA ASN A 28 30.59 9.49 0.99
C ASN A 28 31.54 9.68 -0.20
N THR A 29 31.99 8.60 -0.86
CA THR A 29 32.86 8.65 -2.02
C THR A 29 32.28 9.51 -3.14
N LEU A 30 31.00 9.27 -3.48
CA LEU A 30 30.33 10.04 -4.52
C LEU A 30 30.15 11.51 -4.16
N ARG A 31 29.92 11.82 -2.89
CA ARG A 31 29.80 13.18 -2.39
C ARG A 31 31.16 13.91 -2.44
N GLU A 32 32.26 13.25 -2.03
CA GLU A 32 33.60 13.78 -2.12
C GLU A 32 33.99 14.08 -3.57
N ASP A 33 33.60 13.19 -4.50
CA ASP A 33 33.78 13.37 -5.94
C ASP A 33 32.80 14.38 -6.56
N ARG A 34 31.94 15.02 -5.76
CA ARG A 34 30.89 15.97 -6.19
C ARG A 34 29.92 15.40 -7.22
N ARG A 35 29.62 14.12 -7.11
CA ARG A 35 28.63 13.45 -7.98
C ARG A 35 27.22 13.70 -7.46
N GLN A 36 26.26 13.71 -8.37
CA GLN A 36 24.84 13.87 -8.01
C GLN A 36 24.31 12.57 -7.43
N ILE A 37 23.61 12.68 -6.28
CA ILE A 37 22.88 11.56 -5.67
C ILE A 37 21.41 11.98 -5.58
N ILE A 38 20.50 11.12 -6.04
CA ILE A 38 19.05 11.29 -5.94
C ILE A 38 18.50 10.04 -5.29
N ILE A 39 17.72 10.21 -4.23
CA ILE A 39 17.19 9.13 -3.43
C ILE A 39 15.68 9.35 -3.29
N SER A 40 14.86 8.33 -3.55
CA SER A 40 13.45 8.35 -3.20
C SER A 40 13.17 7.54 -1.94
N SER A 41 12.08 7.86 -1.25
CA SER A 41 11.58 7.15 -0.08
C SER A 41 10.09 7.40 0.10
N ASP A 42 9.38 6.44 0.68
CA ASP A 42 7.97 6.57 1.09
C ASP A 42 7.79 7.36 2.40
N LYS A 43 8.90 7.63 3.12
CA LYS A 43 8.92 8.34 4.40
C LYS A 43 10.07 9.33 4.47
N PRO A 44 9.93 10.42 5.24
CA PRO A 44 11.06 11.28 5.57
C PRO A 44 12.20 10.48 6.24
N PRO A 45 13.47 10.84 6.04
CA PRO A 45 14.61 10.08 6.59
C PRO A 45 14.54 9.79 8.08
N ARG A 46 14.02 10.73 8.88
CA ARG A 46 13.84 10.59 10.34
C ARG A 46 12.85 9.50 10.74
N ASP A 47 11.85 9.25 9.87
CA ASP A 47 10.73 8.34 10.15
C ASP A 47 11.01 6.92 9.61
N ILE A 48 12.16 6.71 8.96
CA ILE A 48 12.58 5.37 8.54
C ILE A 48 13.13 4.63 9.76
N GLU A 49 12.36 3.66 10.25
CA GLU A 49 12.77 2.79 11.35
C GLU A 49 13.97 1.93 10.94
N PHE A 50 14.86 1.61 11.89
CA PHE A 50 16.06 0.79 11.66
C PHE A 50 17.03 1.32 10.60
N LEU A 51 16.94 2.59 10.20
CA LEU A 51 17.96 3.28 9.42
C LEU A 51 18.97 3.90 10.38
N GLU A 52 20.27 3.73 10.11
CA GLU A 52 21.35 4.29 10.93
C GLU A 52 21.30 5.82 10.97
N ASP A 53 21.52 6.41 12.15
CA ASP A 53 21.47 7.86 12.37
C ASP A 53 22.47 8.64 11.48
N ARG A 54 23.61 8.03 11.18
CA ARG A 54 24.61 8.61 10.27
C ARG A 54 24.09 8.75 8.83
N LEU A 55 23.20 7.84 8.37
CA LEU A 55 22.55 7.94 7.06
C LEU A 55 21.38 8.93 7.10
N LYS A 56 20.55 8.90 8.16
CA LYS A 56 19.48 9.87 8.37
C LYS A 56 20.00 11.30 8.28
N SER A 57 21.05 11.60 9.05
CA SER A 57 21.67 12.92 9.07
C SER A 57 22.18 13.37 7.70
N ARG A 58 22.73 12.44 6.89
CA ARG A 58 23.22 12.75 5.54
C ARG A 58 22.09 13.03 4.56
N PHE A 59 21.00 12.29 4.65
CA PHE A 59 19.84 12.49 3.79
C PHE A 59 19.15 13.83 4.12
N GLU A 60 19.05 14.18 5.40
CA GLU A 60 18.49 15.47 5.83
C GLU A 60 19.36 16.67 5.43
N TRP A 61 20.65 16.46 5.24
CA TRP A 61 21.57 17.54 4.83
C TRP A 61 21.45 17.90 3.34
N GLY A 62 20.74 17.09 2.55
CA GLY A 62 20.42 17.33 1.14
C GLY A 62 19.20 18.22 0.96
N LEU A 63 18.81 18.40 -0.31
CA LEU A 63 17.53 19.00 -0.64
C LEU A 63 16.43 17.95 -0.46
N LEU A 64 15.56 18.15 0.52
CA LEU A 64 14.35 17.36 0.68
C LEU A 64 13.22 17.98 -0.14
N ALA A 65 12.66 17.20 -1.06
CA ALA A 65 11.50 17.57 -1.85
C ALA A 65 10.36 16.61 -1.52
N ASP A 66 9.25 17.16 -1.02
CA ASP A 66 8.04 16.39 -0.77
C ASP A 66 7.20 16.28 -2.05
N ILE A 67 6.71 15.07 -2.34
CA ILE A 67 5.81 14.78 -3.45
C ILE A 67 4.48 14.36 -2.86
N SER A 68 3.57 15.32 -2.74
CA SER A 68 2.22 15.09 -2.24
C SER A 68 1.28 14.54 -3.31
N CYS A 69 0.13 13.99 -2.87
CA CYS A 69 -0.91 13.57 -3.80
C CYS A 69 -1.38 14.76 -4.66
N PRO A 70 -1.55 14.57 -5.99
CA PRO A 70 -1.97 15.63 -6.87
C PRO A 70 -3.40 16.08 -6.58
N ASP A 71 -3.67 17.36 -6.75
CA ASP A 71 -5.02 17.91 -6.76
C ASP A 71 -5.81 17.48 -7.99
N TYR A 72 -7.10 17.79 -8.02
CA TYR A 72 -7.98 17.43 -9.14
C TYR A 72 -7.47 17.95 -10.48
N GLU A 73 -7.03 19.20 -10.54
CA GLU A 73 -6.56 19.84 -11.78
C GLU A 73 -5.31 19.14 -12.32
N THR A 74 -4.40 18.79 -11.44
CA THR A 74 -3.18 18.03 -11.79
C THR A 74 -3.54 16.61 -12.25
N ARG A 75 -4.47 15.92 -11.59
CA ARG A 75 -4.92 14.59 -12.00
C ARG A 75 -5.55 14.62 -13.40
N LEU A 76 -6.42 15.60 -13.65
CA LEU A 76 -7.03 15.78 -14.97
C LEU A 76 -6.00 16.09 -16.05
N ALA A 77 -5.02 16.95 -15.75
CA ALA A 77 -3.93 17.26 -16.67
C ALA A 77 -3.07 16.03 -17.00
N ILE A 78 -2.77 15.17 -16.01
CA ILE A 78 -2.06 13.90 -16.20
C ILE A 78 -2.84 12.99 -17.16
N LEU A 79 -4.14 12.80 -16.94
CA LEU A 79 -4.97 11.95 -17.78
C LEU A 79 -5.07 12.48 -19.22
N ARG A 80 -5.24 13.79 -19.41
CA ARG A 80 -5.24 14.44 -20.72
C ARG A 80 -3.92 14.21 -21.46
N LYS A 81 -2.81 14.42 -20.75
CA LYS A 81 -1.47 14.21 -21.32
C LYS A 81 -1.28 12.76 -21.73
N LYS A 82 -1.68 11.83 -20.89
CA LYS A 82 -1.59 10.39 -21.17
C LYS A 82 -2.44 9.99 -22.39
N ALA A 83 -3.68 10.45 -22.46
CA ALA A 83 -4.55 10.22 -23.63
C ALA A 83 -3.94 10.78 -24.92
N GLN A 84 -3.33 11.96 -24.87
CA GLN A 84 -2.64 12.58 -25.98
C GLN A 84 -1.41 11.78 -26.42
N ASP A 85 -0.55 11.38 -25.47
CA ASP A 85 0.69 10.65 -25.76
C ASP A 85 0.41 9.26 -26.36
N GLU A 86 -0.67 8.61 -25.94
CA GLU A 86 -1.11 7.32 -26.47
C GLU A 86 -2.06 7.45 -27.67
N SER A 87 -2.34 8.69 -28.13
CA SER A 87 -3.26 8.98 -29.24
C SER A 87 -4.66 8.38 -29.07
N ILE A 88 -5.16 8.37 -27.85
CA ILE A 88 -6.48 7.83 -27.50
C ILE A 88 -7.54 8.91 -27.63
N ILE A 89 -8.60 8.61 -28.39
CA ILE A 89 -9.78 9.47 -28.49
C ILE A 89 -10.73 9.14 -27.33
N ILE A 90 -10.80 10.05 -26.38
CA ILE A 90 -11.66 9.96 -25.19
C ILE A 90 -12.29 11.31 -24.88
N ASP A 91 -13.55 11.30 -24.45
CA ASP A 91 -14.23 12.52 -24.06
C ASP A 91 -13.67 13.09 -22.75
N ASP A 92 -13.51 14.41 -22.71
CA ASP A 92 -12.98 15.11 -21.52
C ASP A 92 -13.85 14.93 -20.27
N SER A 93 -15.16 14.70 -20.47
CA SER A 93 -16.08 14.38 -19.38
C SER A 93 -15.72 13.06 -18.68
N ILE A 94 -15.25 12.07 -19.43
CA ILE A 94 -14.81 10.78 -18.88
C ILE A 94 -13.51 10.94 -18.08
N LEU A 95 -12.54 11.72 -18.62
CA LEU A 95 -11.30 12.03 -17.92
C LEU A 95 -11.58 12.78 -16.59
N SER A 96 -12.53 13.72 -16.65
CA SER A 96 -12.99 14.46 -15.45
C SER A 96 -13.63 13.55 -14.42
N ASP A 97 -14.44 12.58 -14.84
CA ASP A 97 -15.07 11.60 -13.94
C ASP A 97 -14.03 10.69 -13.28
N ILE A 98 -13.07 10.19 -14.05
CA ILE A 98 -11.94 9.41 -13.52
C ILE A 98 -11.15 10.24 -12.48
N ALA A 99 -10.76 11.48 -12.84
CA ALA A 99 -10.00 12.37 -11.95
C ALA A 99 -10.76 12.73 -10.66
N THR A 100 -12.09 12.76 -10.70
CA THR A 100 -12.94 13.04 -9.54
C THR A 100 -13.09 11.82 -8.63
N LYS A 101 -13.28 10.64 -9.23
CA LYS A 101 -13.60 9.42 -8.49
C LYS A 101 -12.36 8.69 -7.96
N ILE A 102 -11.18 8.91 -8.58
CA ILE A 102 -9.91 8.29 -8.18
C ILE A 102 -8.99 9.40 -7.66
N ASP A 103 -8.90 9.53 -6.36
CA ASP A 103 -8.18 10.58 -5.64
C ASP A 103 -7.00 10.08 -4.79
N SER A 104 -6.79 8.77 -4.74
CA SER A 104 -5.82 8.11 -3.88
C SER A 104 -4.37 8.35 -4.31
N ASN A 105 -4.00 7.93 -5.52
CA ASN A 105 -2.63 8.08 -6.04
C ASN A 105 -2.61 7.99 -7.57
N ILE A 106 -1.48 8.45 -8.17
CA ILE A 106 -1.30 8.46 -9.64
C ILE A 106 -1.28 7.05 -10.22
N ARG A 107 -0.72 6.06 -9.52
CA ARG A 107 -0.65 4.67 -10.02
C ARG A 107 -2.04 4.09 -10.20
N GLU A 108 -2.95 4.34 -9.26
CA GLU A 108 -4.33 3.92 -9.35
C GLU A 108 -5.09 4.69 -10.43
N LEU A 109 -4.88 5.99 -10.51
CA LEU A 109 -5.45 6.85 -11.55
C LEU A 109 -5.10 6.34 -12.95
N GLU A 110 -3.81 6.10 -13.21
CA GLU A 110 -3.33 5.53 -14.47
C GLU A 110 -3.78 4.08 -14.68
N GLY A 111 -3.84 3.29 -13.61
CA GLY A 111 -4.31 1.92 -13.65
C GLY A 111 -5.76 1.82 -14.12
N VAL A 112 -6.65 2.67 -13.61
CA VAL A 112 -8.05 2.74 -14.04
C VAL A 112 -8.15 3.21 -15.49
N PHE A 113 -7.43 4.26 -15.86
CA PHE A 113 -7.37 4.73 -17.25
C PHE A 113 -6.94 3.61 -18.20
N ASN A 114 -5.85 2.91 -17.90
CA ASN A 114 -5.34 1.82 -18.71
C ASN A 114 -6.34 0.65 -18.82
N LYS A 115 -7.05 0.30 -17.73
CA LYS A 115 -8.11 -0.72 -17.74
C LYS A 115 -9.27 -0.34 -18.67
N ILE A 116 -9.69 0.94 -18.66
CA ILE A 116 -10.75 1.45 -19.55
C ILE A 116 -10.32 1.33 -21.01
N VAL A 117 -9.13 1.79 -21.34
CA VAL A 117 -8.58 1.74 -22.70
C VAL A 117 -8.42 0.29 -23.18
N ALA A 118 -7.87 -0.57 -22.35
CA ALA A 118 -7.69 -1.99 -22.67
C ALA A 118 -9.05 -2.68 -22.93
N ARG A 119 -10.05 -2.43 -22.08
CA ARG A 119 -11.40 -3.02 -22.25
C ARG A 119 -12.04 -2.56 -23.55
N ALA A 120 -11.99 -1.25 -23.87
CA ALA A 120 -12.51 -0.70 -25.13
C ALA A 120 -11.81 -1.31 -26.34
N SER A 121 -10.48 -1.45 -26.29
CA SER A 121 -9.68 -2.06 -27.37
C SER A 121 -10.02 -3.54 -27.57
N LEU A 122 -10.17 -4.32 -26.51
CA LEU A 122 -10.51 -5.75 -26.56
C LEU A 122 -11.92 -5.99 -27.11
N THR A 123 -12.86 -5.10 -26.80
CA THR A 123 -14.26 -5.20 -27.26
C THR A 123 -14.49 -4.49 -28.58
N HIS A 124 -13.46 -3.83 -29.16
CA HIS A 124 -13.57 -2.99 -30.34
C HIS A 124 -14.72 -1.97 -30.24
N SER A 125 -14.96 -1.43 -29.05
CA SER A 125 -16.04 -0.48 -28.77
C SER A 125 -15.46 0.89 -28.39
N PRO A 126 -16.23 1.98 -28.64
CA PRO A 126 -15.81 3.30 -28.19
C PRO A 126 -15.76 3.36 -26.67
N ILE A 127 -14.93 4.25 -26.12
CA ILE A 127 -14.89 4.53 -24.69
C ILE A 127 -16.13 5.36 -24.35
N THR A 128 -17.06 4.76 -23.58
CA THR A 128 -18.29 5.41 -23.13
C THR A 128 -18.24 5.70 -21.64
N ILE A 129 -19.08 6.62 -21.18
CA ILE A 129 -19.22 6.94 -19.75
C ILE A 129 -19.62 5.68 -18.96
N GLU A 130 -20.54 4.88 -19.48
CA GLU A 130 -21.00 3.64 -18.83
C GLU A 130 -19.87 2.62 -18.67
N LEU A 131 -19.01 2.46 -19.67
CA LEU A 131 -17.84 1.60 -19.60
C LEU A 131 -16.88 2.09 -18.51
N ALA A 132 -16.61 3.40 -18.46
CA ALA A 132 -15.74 4.00 -17.46
C ALA A 132 -16.29 3.84 -16.05
N GLU A 133 -17.58 4.12 -15.84
CA GLU A 133 -18.24 3.95 -14.54
C GLU A 133 -18.21 2.51 -14.03
N ASN A 134 -18.45 1.53 -14.90
CA ASN A 134 -18.39 0.12 -14.53
C ASN A 134 -16.98 -0.25 -14.03
N ILE A 135 -15.94 0.18 -14.74
CA ILE A 135 -14.55 -0.13 -14.37
C ILE A 135 -14.14 0.61 -13.10
N ILE A 136 -14.55 1.86 -12.92
CA ILE A 136 -14.29 2.63 -11.69
C ILE A 136 -14.97 1.95 -10.49
N ASN A 137 -16.21 1.49 -10.64
CA ASN A 137 -16.94 0.80 -9.59
C ASN A 137 -16.31 -0.57 -9.26
N GLU A 138 -15.90 -1.34 -10.29
CA GLU A 138 -15.13 -2.58 -10.09
C GLU A 138 -13.85 -2.30 -9.29
N PHE A 139 -13.11 -1.26 -9.66
CA PHE A 139 -11.86 -0.88 -8.99
C PHE A 139 -12.11 -0.46 -7.52
N LYS A 140 -13.12 0.38 -7.27
CA LYS A 140 -13.49 0.77 -5.91
C LYS A 140 -13.92 -0.43 -5.07
N TYR A 141 -14.72 -1.33 -5.63
CA TYR A 141 -15.13 -2.55 -4.94
C TYR A 141 -13.93 -3.47 -4.63
N GLU A 142 -12.93 -3.55 -5.52
CA GLU A 142 -11.68 -4.27 -5.26
C GLU A 142 -10.82 -3.59 -4.19
N SER A 143 -10.74 -2.25 -4.19
CA SER A 143 -9.97 -1.48 -3.21
C SER A 143 -10.69 -1.36 -1.85
N GLU A 144 -12.03 -1.32 -1.85
CA GLU A 144 -12.86 -1.35 -0.63
C GLU A 144 -12.99 -2.74 0.00
N LYS A 145 -12.48 -3.78 -0.63
CA LYS A 145 -12.15 -5.02 0.08
C LYS A 145 -11.00 -4.77 1.06
N VAL A 146 -11.13 -3.74 1.90
CA VAL A 146 -10.48 -3.72 3.21
C VAL A 146 -10.91 -5.05 3.83
N ILE A 147 -9.95 -5.94 4.03
CA ILE A 147 -10.20 -7.22 4.70
C ILE A 147 -10.68 -6.85 6.11
N SER A 148 -11.98 -6.67 6.23
CA SER A 148 -12.62 -6.30 7.51
C SER A 148 -12.55 -7.48 8.47
N SER A 149 -12.58 -7.22 9.77
CA SER A 149 -12.68 -8.27 10.79
C SER A 149 -13.87 -9.20 10.52
N ASP A 150 -14.96 -8.67 10.00
CA ASP A 150 -16.15 -9.42 9.63
C ASP A 150 -15.93 -10.37 8.47
N PHE A 151 -15.24 -9.92 7.41
CA PHE A 151 -14.87 -10.77 6.29
C PHE A 151 -13.92 -11.89 6.70
N ILE A 152 -12.95 -11.61 7.58
CA ILE A 152 -12.05 -12.62 8.15
C ILE A 152 -12.85 -13.64 8.95
N LYS A 153 -13.76 -13.20 9.85
CA LYS A 153 -14.61 -14.08 10.65
C LYS A 153 -15.48 -15.00 9.78
N GLU A 154 -16.11 -14.45 8.74
CA GLU A 154 -16.93 -15.24 7.80
C GLU A 154 -16.12 -16.27 7.02
N THR A 155 -14.94 -15.87 6.53
CA THR A 155 -14.06 -16.75 5.77
C THR A 155 -13.55 -17.91 6.65
N ILE A 156 -13.12 -17.62 7.87
CA ILE A 156 -12.65 -18.63 8.83
C ILE A 156 -13.79 -19.54 9.27
N ALA A 157 -14.96 -18.99 9.58
CA ALA A 157 -16.13 -19.77 9.96
C ALA A 157 -16.52 -20.76 8.84
N LYS A 158 -16.53 -20.30 7.60
CA LYS A 158 -16.79 -21.14 6.43
C LYS A 158 -15.72 -22.22 6.22
N TYR A 159 -14.44 -21.87 6.35
CA TYR A 159 -13.34 -22.81 6.15
C TYR A 159 -13.34 -23.95 7.18
N PHE A 160 -13.56 -23.61 8.46
CA PHE A 160 -13.60 -24.58 9.55
C PHE A 160 -14.98 -25.20 9.80
N SER A 161 -16.01 -24.80 9.00
CA SER A 161 -17.40 -25.27 9.14
C SER A 161 -17.97 -25.04 10.55
N ILE A 162 -17.70 -23.86 11.14
CA ILE A 162 -18.20 -23.43 12.45
C ILE A 162 -19.09 -22.20 12.28
N ASP A 163 -19.88 -21.88 13.31
CA ASP A 163 -20.70 -20.67 13.31
C ASP A 163 -19.82 -19.44 13.56
N LYS A 164 -20.10 -18.32 12.86
CA LYS A 164 -19.41 -17.04 13.03
C LYS A 164 -19.49 -16.55 14.48
N ASP A 165 -20.65 -16.76 15.13
CA ASP A 165 -20.90 -16.35 16.50
C ASP A 165 -20.05 -17.14 17.52
N ASP A 166 -19.65 -18.35 17.20
CA ASP A 166 -18.74 -19.15 18.03
C ASP A 166 -17.31 -18.55 18.09
N LEU A 167 -16.89 -17.81 17.05
CA LEU A 167 -15.60 -17.11 17.05
C LEU A 167 -15.53 -15.96 18.08
N THR A 168 -16.68 -15.32 18.34
CA THR A 168 -16.80 -14.20 19.29
C THR A 168 -17.28 -14.64 20.67
N GLY A 169 -17.78 -15.87 20.76
CA GLY A 169 -18.36 -16.44 21.98
C GLY A 169 -17.33 -16.90 23.00
N SER A 170 -17.82 -17.35 24.17
CA SER A 170 -17.00 -17.81 25.30
C SER A 170 -16.54 -19.27 25.21
N LYS A 171 -16.96 -20.00 24.14
CA LYS A 171 -16.57 -21.41 23.95
C LYS A 171 -15.04 -21.54 23.79
N ARG A 172 -14.46 -22.52 24.53
CA ARG A 172 -12.98 -22.75 24.58
C ARG A 172 -12.58 -24.14 24.07
N SER A 173 -13.49 -24.89 23.39
CA SER A 173 -13.11 -26.15 22.74
C SER A 173 -12.05 -25.92 21.66
N ASN A 174 -11.15 -26.88 21.46
CA ASN A 174 -10.08 -26.75 20.48
C ASN A 174 -10.59 -26.47 19.07
N ASP A 175 -11.76 -27.01 18.70
CA ASP A 175 -12.41 -26.83 17.41
C ASP A 175 -12.80 -25.36 17.15
N ILE A 176 -12.91 -24.53 18.19
CA ILE A 176 -13.25 -23.10 18.11
C ILE A 176 -12.04 -22.22 18.49
N ALA A 177 -11.24 -22.66 19.45
CA ALA A 177 -10.10 -21.88 19.94
C ALA A 177 -9.04 -21.66 18.84
N PHE A 178 -8.70 -22.71 18.08
CA PHE A 178 -7.72 -22.63 17.00
C PHE A 178 -8.19 -21.75 15.84
N PRO A 179 -9.40 -21.92 15.26
CA PRO A 179 -9.94 -20.99 14.27
C PRO A 179 -9.99 -19.53 14.76
N ARG A 180 -10.35 -19.31 16.02
CA ARG A 180 -10.38 -17.96 16.62
C ARG A 180 -8.98 -17.33 16.65
N GLN A 181 -7.95 -18.10 17.02
CA GLN A 181 -6.57 -17.62 17.03
C GLN A 181 -6.11 -17.23 15.60
N ILE A 182 -6.42 -18.04 14.60
CA ILE A 182 -6.13 -17.73 13.20
C ILE A 182 -6.85 -16.46 12.77
N ALA A 183 -8.13 -16.30 13.10
CA ALA A 183 -8.90 -15.10 12.79
C ALA A 183 -8.31 -13.84 13.44
N MET A 184 -7.92 -13.91 14.72
CA MET A 184 -7.25 -12.82 15.44
C MET A 184 -5.90 -12.47 14.79
N TYR A 185 -5.10 -13.47 14.42
CA TYR A 185 -3.83 -13.29 13.74
C TYR A 185 -4.02 -12.58 12.39
N LEU A 186 -4.96 -13.02 11.57
CA LEU A 186 -5.27 -12.38 10.29
C LEU A 186 -5.81 -10.95 10.46
N CYS A 187 -6.62 -10.70 11.51
CA CYS A 187 -7.04 -9.33 11.84
C CYS A 187 -5.84 -8.44 12.18
N ARG A 188 -4.78 -8.97 12.80
CA ARG A 188 -3.56 -8.23 13.10
C ARG A 188 -2.72 -7.98 11.86
N GLU A 189 -2.37 -9.05 11.13
CA GLU A 189 -1.40 -9.02 10.04
C GLU A 189 -1.98 -8.47 8.73
N VAL A 190 -3.25 -8.74 8.46
CA VAL A 190 -3.88 -8.44 7.17
C VAL A 190 -4.81 -7.22 7.26
N ALA A 191 -5.61 -7.12 8.34
CA ALA A 191 -6.50 -5.98 8.55
C ALA A 191 -5.85 -4.83 9.34
N GLY A 192 -4.59 -4.97 9.79
CA GLY A 192 -3.84 -3.92 10.50
C GLY A 192 -4.44 -3.51 11.85
N MET A 193 -5.29 -4.34 12.45
CA MET A 193 -5.99 -3.99 13.68
C MET A 193 -5.06 -4.00 14.89
N SER A 194 -5.27 -3.07 15.83
CA SER A 194 -4.56 -3.07 17.12
C SER A 194 -5.07 -4.18 18.05
N PHE A 195 -4.23 -4.65 18.98
CA PHE A 195 -4.64 -5.66 19.98
C PHE A 195 -5.90 -5.28 20.77
N PRO A 196 -6.09 -4.04 21.24
CA PRO A 196 -7.33 -3.64 21.90
C PRO A 196 -8.57 -3.77 20.99
N GLN A 197 -8.46 -3.39 19.70
CA GLN A 197 -9.55 -3.53 18.73
C GLN A 197 -9.90 -5.01 18.50
N ILE A 198 -8.89 -5.87 18.31
CA ILE A 198 -9.10 -7.32 18.17
C ILE A 198 -9.77 -7.88 19.42
N GLY A 199 -9.35 -7.44 20.62
CA GLY A 199 -9.99 -7.88 21.89
C GLY A 199 -11.49 -7.55 21.91
N LEU A 200 -11.88 -6.36 21.52
CA LEU A 200 -13.29 -5.95 21.44
C LEU A 200 -14.08 -6.80 20.42
N GLU A 201 -13.50 -7.01 19.25
CA GLU A 201 -14.12 -7.76 18.14
C GLU A 201 -14.30 -9.26 18.44
N PHE A 202 -13.50 -9.84 19.30
CA PHE A 202 -13.55 -11.26 19.67
C PHE A 202 -13.99 -11.49 21.13
N GLY A 203 -14.87 -10.61 21.65
CA GLY A 203 -15.56 -10.79 22.93
C GLY A 203 -14.65 -10.66 24.15
N ASN A 204 -13.68 -9.73 24.13
CA ASN A 204 -12.69 -9.52 25.21
C ASN A 204 -11.90 -10.78 25.58
N SER A 205 -11.76 -11.72 24.66
CA SER A 205 -10.92 -12.91 24.86
C SER A 205 -9.48 -12.47 25.09
N CYS A 206 -8.89 -12.95 26.19
CA CYS A 206 -7.57 -12.53 26.66
C CYS A 206 -6.50 -12.79 25.60
N LEU A 207 -5.87 -11.73 25.08
CA LEU A 207 -4.83 -11.76 24.04
C LEU A 207 -3.45 -12.18 24.58
N LEU A 208 -3.35 -12.59 25.85
CA LEU A 208 -2.09 -12.96 26.52
C LEU A 208 -1.34 -14.14 25.85
N TYR A 209 -1.98 -14.86 24.91
CA TYR A 209 -1.39 -16.03 24.26
C TYR A 209 -0.98 -15.82 22.80
N THR A 210 -1.13 -14.62 22.24
CA THR A 210 -0.83 -14.35 20.82
C THR A 210 0.47 -13.58 20.57
N SER A 211 1.14 -13.14 21.63
CA SER A 211 2.49 -12.56 21.53
C SER A 211 3.52 -13.66 21.81
N PRO A 212 4.42 -14.00 20.87
CA PRO A 212 5.57 -14.83 21.22
C PRO A 212 6.35 -14.12 22.32
N SER A 213 6.61 -14.84 23.40
CA SER A 213 7.44 -14.32 24.50
C SER A 213 8.82 -13.97 23.96
N PRO A 214 9.45 -12.85 24.39
CA PRO A 214 10.83 -12.53 24.03
C PRO A 214 11.86 -13.59 24.48
N ARG A 215 11.42 -14.66 25.12
CA ARG A 215 12.27 -15.77 25.61
C ARG A 215 12.27 -16.98 24.69
N ASP A 216 11.47 -16.98 23.61
CA ASP A 216 11.35 -18.09 22.65
C ASP A 216 11.99 -17.74 21.29
N ALA A 217 12.84 -16.69 21.24
CA ALA A 217 13.64 -16.27 20.09
C ALA A 217 15.12 -16.58 20.35
#